data_4868b14cb293b6f854b6ece061978e19
#
_entry.id   4868b14cb293b6f854b6ece061978e19
#
_cell.length_a   1.000
_cell.length_b   1.000
_cell.length_c   1.000
_cell.angle_alpha   90.00
_cell.angle_beta   90.00
_cell.angle_gamma   90.00
#
_symmetry.space_group_name_H-M   'P 1'
#
loop_
_entity.id
_entity.type
_entity.pdbx_description
1 polymer ?
#
loop_
_entity_poly.entity_id
_entity_poly.type
_entity_poly.pdbx_seq_one_letter_code
_entity_poly.pdbx_strand_id
1 'polypeptide(L)'
;MATLKDIAQLASVSIATVSRVLNRDQSLSVTEETRHRILTVAEELGYTKHLKTGESHKLKQKIAIIQWVSEQGELEDLYYYQIRLGIENRAQELDYEILRYFNDQPFTLSEEVIGILCIGKFSQAQIASFEEYQKPLVFLDSDTIALRHTCVITDFNNAVRQVVDYFTDHGLKKIGILSGLETTTDQEEVIADKRLSYFKSYTQEKGIYNEKFIFQGLFTAQSGYDLMKEAIEKLGDKLPQAFFAASDSLAIGALRALQEASISIPERVSIISFNDTILTKQVFPPLSSISVYTEEMGRTGMDILNREVLHGRKIPSLTMLGTKLTLRESTLH
;
A
#
# COMPACT_ATOMS: atom_id res chain seq x y z
N MET A 1 18.64 50.44 -9.12
CA MET A 1 18.64 48.95 -8.91
C MET A 1 19.65 48.37 -9.88
N ALA A 2 20.63 47.65 -9.38
CA ALA A 2 21.63 46.99 -10.23
C ALA A 2 20.99 46.02 -11.20
N THR A 3 21.55 45.91 -12.40
CA THR A 3 21.05 45.02 -13.47
C THR A 3 22.12 44.02 -13.89
N LEU A 4 21.74 42.94 -14.57
CA LEU A 4 22.70 41.97 -15.14
C LEU A 4 23.73 42.64 -16.06
N LYS A 5 23.34 43.76 -16.68
CA LYS A 5 24.21 44.55 -17.58
C LYS A 5 25.31 45.25 -16.79
N ASP A 6 24.99 45.79 -15.60
CA ASP A 6 25.96 46.45 -14.73
C ASP A 6 27.00 45.47 -14.20
N ILE A 7 26.54 44.26 -13.79
CA ILE A 7 27.45 43.20 -13.38
C ILE A 7 28.34 42.73 -14.52
N ALA A 8 27.79 42.55 -15.72
CA ALA A 8 28.53 42.13 -16.90
C ALA A 8 29.63 43.12 -17.26
N GLN A 9 29.34 44.40 -17.15
CA GLN A 9 30.29 45.48 -17.43
C GLN A 9 31.43 45.50 -16.40
N LEU A 10 31.12 45.43 -15.11
CA LEU A 10 32.14 45.45 -14.04
C LEU A 10 32.96 44.17 -13.98
N ALA A 11 32.35 43.04 -14.21
CA ALA A 11 33.04 41.74 -14.26
C ALA A 11 33.75 41.44 -15.59
N SER A 12 33.62 42.35 -16.59
CA SER A 12 34.21 42.22 -17.94
C SER A 12 33.86 40.90 -18.64
N VAL A 13 32.57 40.53 -18.60
CA VAL A 13 32.02 39.31 -19.23
C VAL A 13 30.71 39.61 -19.95
N SER A 14 30.21 38.67 -20.73
CA SER A 14 28.88 38.82 -21.37
C SER A 14 27.73 38.74 -20.38
N ILE A 15 26.61 39.42 -20.68
CA ILE A 15 25.36 39.32 -19.88
C ILE A 15 24.91 37.88 -19.79
N ALA A 16 25.06 37.07 -20.86
CA ALA A 16 24.73 35.67 -20.88
C ALA A 16 25.60 34.87 -19.89
N THR A 17 26.91 35.17 -19.81
CA THR A 17 27.81 34.53 -18.84
C THR A 17 27.39 34.86 -17.40
N VAL A 18 27.11 36.14 -17.12
CA VAL A 18 26.62 36.54 -15.78
C VAL A 18 25.33 35.80 -15.43
N SER A 19 24.35 35.79 -16.33
CA SER A 19 23.07 35.10 -16.09
C SER A 19 23.27 33.63 -15.80
N ARG A 20 24.10 32.91 -16.56
CA ARG A 20 24.35 31.48 -16.38
C ARG A 20 25.15 31.18 -15.08
N VAL A 21 26.12 32.04 -14.74
CA VAL A 21 26.87 31.89 -13.45
C VAL A 21 25.93 32.11 -12.26
N LEU A 22 25.12 33.16 -12.29
CA LEU A 22 24.19 33.49 -11.21
C LEU A 22 23.08 32.40 -11.05
N ASN A 23 22.68 31.75 -12.14
CA ASN A 23 21.74 30.65 -12.14
C ASN A 23 22.40 29.27 -11.90
N ARG A 24 23.68 29.23 -11.52
CA ARG A 24 24.45 28.02 -11.24
C ARG A 24 24.43 26.94 -12.33
N ASP A 25 24.42 27.40 -13.60
CA ASP A 25 24.41 26.48 -14.74
C ASP A 25 25.72 25.65 -14.78
N GLN A 26 25.61 24.35 -14.51
CA GLN A 26 26.73 23.43 -14.48
C GLN A 26 27.31 23.12 -15.87
N SER A 27 26.59 23.39 -16.94
CA SER A 27 27.06 23.20 -18.32
C SER A 27 27.96 24.31 -18.79
N LEU A 28 28.09 25.43 -18.04
CA LEU A 28 28.90 26.58 -18.38
C LEU A 28 30.35 26.37 -17.96
N SER A 29 31.25 26.27 -18.93
CA SER A 29 32.70 26.23 -18.72
C SER A 29 33.25 27.64 -18.55
N VAL A 30 33.49 28.07 -17.33
CA VAL A 30 34.21 29.31 -16.95
C VAL A 30 35.22 28.98 -15.86
N THR A 31 36.30 29.78 -15.81
CA THR A 31 37.29 29.60 -14.72
C THR A 31 36.71 29.99 -13.37
N GLU A 32 37.20 29.36 -12.29
CA GLU A 32 36.78 29.70 -10.92
C GLU A 32 37.04 31.19 -10.60
N GLU A 33 38.13 31.77 -11.10
CA GLU A 33 38.42 33.17 -10.94
C GLU A 33 37.33 34.06 -11.58
N THR A 34 36.89 33.72 -12.78
CA THR A 34 35.79 34.43 -13.45
C THR A 34 34.48 34.27 -12.72
N ARG A 35 34.19 33.07 -12.21
CA ARG A 35 32.99 32.78 -11.40
C ARG A 35 33.00 33.60 -10.11
N HIS A 36 34.11 33.62 -9.40
CA HIS A 36 34.27 34.39 -8.16
C HIS A 36 34.09 35.90 -8.42
N ARG A 37 34.76 36.47 -9.46
CA ARG A 37 34.63 37.86 -9.83
C ARG A 37 33.17 38.28 -10.09
N ILE A 38 32.39 37.47 -10.81
CA ILE A 38 30.97 37.76 -11.09
C ILE A 38 30.17 37.75 -9.77
N LEU A 39 30.39 36.82 -8.87
CA LEU A 39 29.68 36.73 -7.61
C LEU A 39 30.01 37.93 -6.70
N THR A 40 31.28 38.29 -6.58
CA THR A 40 31.72 39.44 -5.77
C THR A 40 31.11 40.74 -6.30
N VAL A 41 31.13 41.00 -7.62
CA VAL A 41 30.50 42.18 -8.21
C VAL A 41 28.99 42.19 -8.00
N ALA A 42 28.33 41.08 -8.10
CA ALA A 42 26.89 40.99 -7.83
C ALA A 42 26.54 41.32 -6.37
N GLU A 43 27.38 40.87 -5.43
CA GLU A 43 27.24 41.18 -3.99
C GLU A 43 27.49 42.65 -3.69
N GLU A 44 28.58 43.22 -4.20
CA GLU A 44 28.92 44.66 -4.05
C GLU A 44 27.84 45.59 -4.60
N LEU A 45 27.19 45.21 -5.70
CA LEU A 45 26.08 45.97 -6.30
C LEU A 45 24.73 45.71 -5.62
N GLY A 46 24.67 44.84 -4.62
CA GLY A 46 23.42 44.43 -3.96
C GLY A 46 22.42 43.79 -4.92
N TYR A 47 22.90 43.06 -5.95
CA TYR A 47 22.05 42.41 -6.92
C TYR A 47 21.46 41.13 -6.37
N THR A 48 20.24 41.20 -5.83
CA THR A 48 19.55 40.07 -5.17
C THR A 48 18.52 39.36 -6.08
N LYS A 49 18.38 39.80 -7.35
CA LYS A 49 17.37 39.27 -8.26
C LYS A 49 17.58 37.77 -8.57
N HIS A 50 18.82 37.27 -8.58
CA HIS A 50 19.15 35.85 -8.72
C HIS A 50 18.83 35.05 -7.49
N LEU A 51 18.79 35.64 -6.27
CA LEU A 51 18.34 35.00 -5.05
C LEU A 51 16.83 34.80 -5.05
N LYS A 52 16.09 35.54 -5.92
CA LYS A 52 14.65 35.35 -6.13
C LYS A 52 14.32 34.35 -7.26
N THR A 53 15.30 34.00 -8.10
CA THR A 53 15.16 33.02 -9.20
C THR A 53 15.89 31.69 -8.92
N GLY A 54 16.79 31.67 -7.92
CA GLY A 54 17.29 30.42 -7.37
C GLY A 54 16.18 29.86 -6.45
N GLU A 55 15.60 28.73 -6.84
CA GLU A 55 14.64 27.91 -6.10
C GLU A 55 14.18 28.58 -4.80
N SER A 56 13.05 29.31 -4.82
CA SER A 56 12.24 29.28 -3.63
C SER A 56 12.09 27.77 -3.40
N HIS A 57 12.71 27.22 -2.38
CA HIS A 57 12.16 26.04 -1.71
C HIS A 57 10.74 26.49 -1.35
N LYS A 58 9.80 26.35 -2.28
CA LYS A 58 8.41 26.22 -1.90
C LYS A 58 8.49 25.09 -0.89
N LEU A 59 8.31 25.42 0.38
CA LEU A 59 8.14 24.41 1.40
C LEU A 59 7.14 23.43 0.80
N LYS A 60 7.61 22.20 0.53
CA LYS A 60 6.74 21.18 -0.06
C LYS A 60 5.58 21.01 0.88
N GLN A 61 4.39 21.03 0.35
CA GLN A 61 3.21 20.74 1.14
C GLN A 61 3.30 19.31 1.66
N LYS A 62 2.94 19.10 2.92
CA LYS A 62 3.12 17.82 3.60
C LYS A 62 1.82 17.04 3.67
N ILE A 63 1.90 15.76 3.33
CA ILE A 63 0.83 14.78 3.46
C ILE A 63 1.22 13.80 4.56
N ALA A 64 0.30 13.52 5.48
CA ALA A 64 0.50 12.48 6.48
C ALA A 64 0.01 11.12 5.96
N ILE A 65 0.80 10.08 6.22
CA ILE A 65 0.36 8.68 6.15
C ILE A 65 0.22 8.19 7.59
N ILE A 66 -0.97 7.75 7.97
CA ILE A 66 -1.22 7.07 9.25
C ILE A 66 -1.38 5.58 8.93
N GLN A 67 -0.46 4.77 9.45
CA GLN A 67 -0.45 3.32 9.24
C GLN A 67 -1.00 2.58 10.44
N TRP A 68 -1.89 1.63 10.18
CA TRP A 68 -2.40 0.69 11.16
C TRP A 68 -1.32 -0.30 11.63
N VAL A 69 -0.54 -0.83 10.69
CA VAL A 69 0.52 -1.80 10.95
C VAL A 69 1.77 -1.08 11.44
N SER A 70 2.45 -1.63 12.47
CA SER A 70 3.75 -1.13 12.93
C SER A 70 4.82 -1.27 11.86
N GLU A 71 5.94 -0.57 12.03
CA GLU A 71 7.09 -0.69 11.12
C GLU A 71 7.62 -2.13 11.04
N GLN A 72 7.64 -2.86 12.15
CA GLN A 72 8.01 -4.27 12.17
C GLN A 72 6.98 -5.16 11.44
N GLY A 73 5.69 -4.89 11.61
CA GLY A 73 4.62 -5.62 10.94
C GLY A 73 4.65 -5.49 9.41
N GLU A 74 5.11 -4.35 8.88
CA GLU A 74 5.31 -4.20 7.42
C GLU A 74 6.36 -5.18 6.86
N LEU A 75 7.36 -5.56 7.66
CA LEU A 75 8.40 -6.51 7.22
C LEU A 75 7.88 -7.95 7.19
N GLU A 76 6.86 -8.26 8.00
CA GLU A 76 6.24 -9.58 8.07
C GLU A 76 5.19 -9.80 6.97
N ASP A 77 4.54 -8.72 6.51
CA ASP A 77 3.60 -8.75 5.39
C ASP A 77 3.80 -7.53 4.47
N LEU A 78 4.28 -7.78 3.26
CA LEU A 78 4.58 -6.74 2.27
C LEU A 78 3.34 -6.05 1.69
N TYR A 79 2.13 -6.45 2.06
CA TYR A 79 0.88 -5.89 1.55
C TYR A 79 0.76 -4.39 1.82
N TYR A 80 0.89 -3.98 3.07
CA TYR A 80 0.79 -2.57 3.47
C TYR A 80 2.00 -1.74 3.02
N TYR A 81 3.18 -2.36 2.99
CA TYR A 81 4.38 -1.76 2.40
C TYR A 81 4.17 -1.33 0.94
N GLN A 82 3.56 -2.20 0.12
CA GLN A 82 3.31 -1.90 -1.29
C GLN A 82 2.26 -0.80 -1.49
N ILE A 83 1.21 -0.73 -0.65
CA ILE A 83 0.25 0.38 -0.67
C ILE A 83 0.97 1.69 -0.37
N ARG A 84 1.79 1.72 0.68
CA ARG A 84 2.59 2.89 1.05
C ARG A 84 3.54 3.32 -0.07
N LEU A 85 4.23 2.37 -0.69
CA LEU A 85 5.12 2.65 -1.82
C LEU A 85 4.38 3.34 -2.97
N GLY A 86 3.18 2.88 -3.30
CA GLY A 86 2.32 3.51 -4.29
C GLY A 86 1.97 4.97 -3.95
N ILE A 87 1.66 5.25 -2.67
CA ILE A 87 1.42 6.62 -2.18
C ILE A 87 2.67 7.48 -2.33
N GLU A 88 3.82 6.99 -1.83
CA GLU A 88 5.08 7.75 -1.81
C GLU A 88 5.55 8.11 -3.22
N ASN A 89 5.52 7.14 -4.14
CA ASN A 89 5.84 7.36 -5.54
C ASN A 89 4.93 8.43 -6.15
N ARG A 90 3.63 8.34 -5.89
CA ARG A 90 2.68 9.31 -6.43
C ARG A 90 2.80 10.69 -5.79
N ALA A 91 3.05 10.77 -4.50
CA ALA A 91 3.30 12.01 -3.77
C ALA A 91 4.55 12.74 -4.32
N GLN A 92 5.62 11.98 -4.63
CA GLN A 92 6.82 12.52 -5.25
C GLN A 92 6.53 13.13 -6.64
N GLU A 93 5.72 12.46 -7.47
CA GLU A 93 5.29 12.96 -8.78
C GLU A 93 4.47 14.25 -8.66
N LEU A 94 3.72 14.41 -7.56
CA LEU A 94 2.87 15.57 -7.27
C LEU A 94 3.60 16.68 -6.46
N ASP A 95 4.89 16.49 -6.18
CA ASP A 95 5.75 17.42 -5.41
C ASP A 95 5.31 17.61 -3.95
N TYR A 96 4.76 16.57 -3.33
CA TYR A 96 4.47 16.51 -1.88
C TYR A 96 5.62 15.88 -1.10
N GLU A 97 5.74 16.27 0.18
CA GLU A 97 6.55 15.60 1.19
C GLU A 97 5.65 14.68 2.03
N ILE A 98 6.13 13.46 2.32
CA ILE A 98 5.38 12.49 3.13
C ILE A 98 5.91 12.47 4.56
N LEU A 99 5.01 12.60 5.52
CA LEU A 99 5.25 12.33 6.94
C LEU A 99 4.54 11.03 7.32
N ARG A 100 5.27 10.09 7.95
CA ARG A 100 4.75 8.78 8.35
C ARG A 100 4.46 8.76 9.83
N TYR A 101 3.30 8.22 10.18
CA TYR A 101 2.86 8.00 11.55
C TYR A 101 2.36 6.56 11.68
N PHE A 102 2.82 5.87 12.71
CA PHE A 102 2.36 4.52 13.04
C PHE A 102 1.34 4.61 14.18
N ASN A 103 0.20 3.95 14.00
CA ASN A 103 -0.93 4.05 14.95
C ASN A 103 -0.81 3.07 16.14
N ASP A 104 0.34 2.43 16.29
CA ASP A 104 0.70 1.60 17.45
C ASP A 104 1.28 2.43 18.63
N GLN A 105 1.53 3.73 18.38
CA GLN A 105 2.04 4.67 19.38
C GLN A 105 1.31 6.02 19.28
N PRO A 106 1.18 6.76 20.41
CA PRO A 106 0.64 8.12 20.37
C PRO A 106 1.47 9.03 19.48
N PHE A 107 0.81 9.82 18.64
CA PHE A 107 1.46 10.80 17.77
C PHE A 107 0.65 12.11 17.73
N THR A 108 1.30 13.18 17.31
CA THR A 108 0.65 14.45 16.99
C THR A 108 1.05 14.85 15.57
N LEU A 109 0.07 15.16 14.74
CA LEU A 109 0.35 15.62 13.38
C LEU A 109 1.02 16.99 13.38
N SER A 110 1.99 17.16 12.48
CA SER A 110 2.55 18.49 12.21
C SER A 110 1.47 19.42 11.65
N GLU A 111 1.47 20.70 12.08
CA GLU A 111 0.56 21.73 11.57
C GLU A 111 0.70 21.97 10.06
N GLU A 112 1.85 21.65 9.48
CA GLU A 112 2.15 21.78 8.06
C GLU A 112 1.46 20.71 7.19
N VAL A 113 0.86 19.68 7.81
CA VAL A 113 0.10 18.63 7.11
C VAL A 113 -1.19 19.23 6.54
N ILE A 114 -1.42 19.01 5.26
CA ILE A 114 -2.60 19.53 4.54
C ILE A 114 -3.62 18.45 4.17
N GLY A 115 -3.27 17.17 4.31
CA GLY A 115 -4.15 16.03 4.04
C GLY A 115 -3.59 14.75 4.63
N ILE A 116 -4.44 13.77 4.85
CA ILE A 116 -4.13 12.53 5.57
C ILE A 116 -4.59 11.32 4.77
N LEU A 117 -3.69 10.34 4.59
CA LEU A 117 -3.98 9.00 4.08
C LEU A 117 -3.89 8.00 5.24
N CYS A 118 -4.98 7.29 5.50
CA CYS A 118 -5.06 6.26 6.53
C CYS A 118 -4.98 4.88 5.86
N ILE A 119 -3.96 4.07 6.16
CA ILE A 119 -3.74 2.76 5.57
C ILE A 119 -4.06 1.68 6.60
N GLY A 120 -5.04 0.82 6.32
CA GLY A 120 -5.40 -0.33 7.15
C GLY A 120 -6.70 -0.13 7.93
N LYS A 121 -6.76 -0.66 9.15
CA LYS A 121 -7.99 -0.83 9.94
C LYS A 121 -7.97 0.06 11.18
N PHE A 122 -9.00 0.85 11.36
CA PHE A 122 -9.11 1.81 12.45
C PHE A 122 -10.48 1.69 13.12
N SER A 123 -10.53 1.79 14.44
CA SER A 123 -11.76 1.86 15.20
C SER A 123 -12.50 3.18 14.95
N GLN A 124 -13.79 3.22 15.27
CA GLN A 124 -14.55 4.48 15.19
C GLN A 124 -13.94 5.59 16.06
N ALA A 125 -13.40 5.23 17.25
CA ALA A 125 -12.74 6.18 18.13
C ALA A 125 -11.46 6.75 17.52
N GLN A 126 -10.65 5.92 16.86
CA GLN A 126 -9.46 6.35 16.15
C GLN A 126 -9.81 7.26 14.96
N ILE A 127 -10.81 6.88 14.16
CA ILE A 127 -11.28 7.72 13.04
C ILE A 127 -11.76 9.09 13.55
N ALA A 128 -12.53 9.14 14.64
CA ALA A 128 -12.97 10.40 15.26
C ALA A 128 -11.80 11.27 15.68
N SER A 129 -10.73 10.69 16.25
CA SER A 129 -9.53 11.44 16.61
C SER A 129 -8.79 12.03 15.40
N PHE A 130 -8.82 11.35 14.25
CA PHE A 130 -8.23 11.87 13.01
C PHE A 130 -9.07 13.02 12.43
N GLU A 131 -10.40 13.01 12.63
CA GLU A 131 -11.29 14.11 12.23
C GLU A 131 -11.01 15.41 12.98
N GLU A 132 -10.52 15.35 14.23
CA GLU A 132 -10.16 16.53 15.01
C GLU A 132 -9.10 17.41 14.34
N TYR A 133 -8.24 16.83 13.48
CA TYR A 133 -7.28 17.58 12.69
C TYR A 133 -7.91 18.45 11.59
N GLN A 134 -9.19 18.25 11.25
CA GLN A 134 -9.93 19.03 10.26
C GLN A 134 -9.25 19.08 8.88
N LYS A 135 -8.58 18.01 8.49
CA LYS A 135 -7.91 17.86 7.19
C LYS A 135 -8.68 16.88 6.30
N PRO A 136 -8.55 16.96 4.98
CA PRO A 136 -9.03 15.90 4.09
C PRO A 136 -8.49 14.54 4.52
N LEU A 137 -9.36 13.53 4.62
CA LEU A 137 -9.07 12.16 5.05
C LEU A 137 -9.47 11.19 3.95
N VAL A 138 -8.53 10.32 3.51
CA VAL A 138 -8.82 9.22 2.59
C VAL A 138 -8.32 7.92 3.20
N PHE A 139 -9.17 6.90 3.22
CA PHE A 139 -8.87 5.59 3.80
C PHE A 139 -8.53 4.58 2.70
N LEU A 140 -7.52 3.77 2.93
CA LEU A 140 -7.08 2.70 2.05
C LEU A 140 -7.19 1.36 2.77
N ASP A 141 -7.75 0.37 2.08
CA ASP A 141 -8.01 -0.98 2.60
C ASP A 141 -9.03 -1.02 3.76
N SER A 142 -9.81 0.03 3.93
CA SER A 142 -10.90 0.10 4.90
C SER A 142 -12.14 0.75 4.28
N ASP A 143 -13.28 0.07 4.38
CA ASP A 143 -14.57 0.60 3.89
C ASP A 143 -15.18 1.51 4.94
N THR A 144 -14.93 2.80 4.78
CA THR A 144 -15.37 3.86 5.68
C THR A 144 -16.52 4.70 5.11
N ILE A 145 -17.15 4.26 4.00
CA ILE A 145 -18.21 5.03 3.33
C ILE A 145 -19.43 5.27 4.24
N ALA A 146 -19.77 4.30 5.08
CA ALA A 146 -20.85 4.43 6.05
C ALA A 146 -20.56 5.49 7.14
N LEU A 147 -19.27 5.73 7.41
CA LEU A 147 -18.77 6.77 8.32
C LEU A 147 -18.54 8.11 7.60
N ARG A 148 -19.00 8.22 6.35
CA ARG A 148 -18.91 9.44 5.52
C ARG A 148 -17.47 9.86 5.17
N HIS A 149 -16.55 8.88 5.04
CA HIS A 149 -15.20 9.10 4.56
C HIS A 149 -14.98 8.46 3.19
N THR A 150 -14.15 9.11 2.39
CA THR A 150 -13.71 8.59 1.10
C THR A 150 -12.74 7.44 1.32
N CYS A 151 -12.90 6.35 0.56
CA CYS A 151 -12.04 5.18 0.70
C CYS A 151 -11.78 4.46 -0.62
N VAL A 152 -10.66 3.72 -0.64
CA VAL A 152 -10.26 2.82 -1.73
C VAL A 152 -10.10 1.42 -1.16
N ILE A 153 -10.78 0.44 -1.74
CA ILE A 153 -10.82 -0.94 -1.27
C ILE A 153 -10.60 -1.93 -2.42
N THR A 154 -10.32 -3.18 -2.06
CA THR A 154 -10.27 -4.32 -2.98
C THR A 154 -11.66 -4.94 -3.15
N ASP A 155 -11.98 -5.42 -4.35
CA ASP A 155 -13.18 -6.23 -4.62
C ASP A 155 -12.99 -7.67 -4.11
N PHE A 156 -13.17 -7.84 -2.80
CA PHE A 156 -13.08 -9.15 -2.16
C PHE A 156 -14.16 -10.13 -2.63
N ASN A 157 -15.35 -9.63 -2.98
CA ASN A 157 -16.44 -10.51 -3.41
C ASN A 157 -16.08 -11.22 -4.71
N ASN A 158 -15.71 -10.46 -5.74
CA ASN A 158 -15.32 -11.05 -7.01
C ASN A 158 -14.04 -11.89 -6.88
N ALA A 159 -13.09 -11.48 -6.05
CA ALA A 159 -11.88 -12.26 -5.77
C ALA A 159 -12.20 -13.66 -5.23
N VAL A 160 -13.07 -13.76 -4.23
CA VAL A 160 -13.48 -15.04 -3.65
C VAL A 160 -14.26 -15.88 -4.68
N ARG A 161 -15.11 -15.26 -5.50
CA ARG A 161 -15.82 -15.96 -6.58
C ARG A 161 -14.83 -16.56 -7.58
N GLN A 162 -13.81 -15.81 -8.01
CA GLN A 162 -12.77 -16.32 -8.92
C GLN A 162 -12.09 -17.60 -8.35
N VAL A 163 -11.78 -17.61 -7.04
CA VAL A 163 -11.14 -18.77 -6.38
C VAL A 163 -12.07 -19.97 -6.34
N VAL A 164 -13.30 -19.78 -5.86
CA VAL A 164 -14.27 -20.88 -5.70
C VAL A 164 -14.71 -21.43 -7.06
N ASP A 165 -14.92 -20.56 -8.06
CA ASP A 165 -15.27 -20.95 -9.42
C ASP A 165 -14.12 -21.75 -10.04
N TYR A 166 -12.88 -21.27 -9.94
CA TYR A 166 -11.72 -22.01 -10.44
C TYR A 166 -11.68 -23.43 -9.87
N PHE A 167 -11.79 -23.60 -8.58
CA PHE A 167 -11.77 -24.91 -7.97
C PHE A 167 -12.95 -25.79 -8.41
N THR A 168 -14.17 -25.25 -8.43
CA THR A 168 -15.35 -26.02 -8.84
C THR A 168 -15.34 -26.42 -10.31
N ASP A 169 -14.82 -25.56 -11.20
CA ASP A 169 -14.69 -25.83 -12.63
C ASP A 169 -13.67 -26.95 -12.92
N HIS A 170 -12.68 -27.12 -12.00
CA HIS A 170 -11.73 -28.24 -12.04
C HIS A 170 -12.21 -29.46 -11.22
N GLY A 171 -13.50 -29.53 -10.86
CA GLY A 171 -14.12 -30.66 -10.16
C GLY A 171 -13.82 -30.73 -8.66
N LEU A 172 -13.12 -29.76 -8.07
CA LEU A 172 -12.73 -29.71 -6.66
C LEU A 172 -13.88 -29.09 -5.83
N LYS A 173 -14.80 -29.92 -5.33
CA LYS A 173 -15.98 -29.47 -4.57
C LYS A 173 -15.75 -29.39 -3.07
N LYS A 174 -14.71 -30.03 -2.53
CA LYS A 174 -14.31 -29.90 -1.12
C LYS A 174 -13.24 -28.84 -1.03
N ILE A 175 -13.66 -27.64 -0.64
CA ILE A 175 -12.78 -26.47 -0.57
C ILE A 175 -12.71 -26.03 0.87
N GLY A 176 -11.49 -25.95 1.42
CA GLY A 176 -11.20 -25.37 2.72
C GLY A 176 -10.78 -23.90 2.62
N ILE A 177 -10.87 -23.18 3.71
CA ILE A 177 -10.34 -21.83 3.84
C ILE A 177 -9.48 -21.70 5.08
N LEU A 178 -8.30 -21.06 4.92
CA LEU A 178 -7.48 -20.55 6.00
C LEU A 178 -7.67 -19.04 6.05
N SER A 179 -8.24 -18.51 7.12
CA SER A 179 -8.48 -17.07 7.27
C SER A 179 -7.83 -16.53 8.54
N GLY A 180 -7.69 -15.21 8.63
CA GLY A 180 -7.14 -14.55 9.80
C GLY A 180 -8.18 -13.75 10.56
N LEU A 181 -7.84 -13.43 11.80
CA LEU A 181 -8.50 -12.45 12.65
C LEU A 181 -7.56 -11.26 12.79
N GLU A 182 -8.12 -10.08 12.72
CA GLU A 182 -7.44 -8.81 12.94
C GLU A 182 -8.19 -8.00 13.99
N THR A 183 -7.48 -7.11 14.66
CA THR A 183 -8.06 -6.15 15.59
C THR A 183 -7.49 -4.78 15.32
N THR A 184 -8.20 -3.73 15.67
CA THR A 184 -7.66 -2.37 15.66
C THR A 184 -6.54 -2.25 16.70
N THR A 185 -5.63 -1.29 16.53
CA THR A 185 -4.45 -1.13 17.42
C THR A 185 -4.82 -0.80 18.86
N ASP A 186 -5.97 -0.16 19.07
CA ASP A 186 -6.57 0.08 20.39
C ASP A 186 -7.30 -1.15 20.97
N GLN A 187 -7.39 -2.25 20.19
CA GLN A 187 -8.09 -3.50 20.53
C GLN A 187 -9.61 -3.34 20.79
N GLU A 188 -10.20 -2.22 20.42
CA GLU A 188 -11.63 -1.94 20.62
C GLU A 188 -12.51 -2.70 19.63
N GLU A 189 -12.01 -2.97 18.41
CA GLU A 189 -12.79 -3.62 17.37
C GLU A 189 -12.08 -4.86 16.79
N VAL A 190 -12.81 -5.97 16.71
CA VAL A 190 -12.41 -7.15 15.95
C VAL A 190 -12.85 -6.98 14.51
N ILE A 191 -11.91 -7.08 13.60
CA ILE A 191 -12.15 -6.88 12.16
C ILE A 191 -12.54 -8.21 11.54
N ALA A 192 -13.79 -8.31 11.08
CA ALA A 192 -14.25 -9.49 10.37
C ALA A 192 -13.60 -9.57 8.97
N ASP A 193 -12.97 -10.70 8.66
CA ASP A 193 -12.42 -10.95 7.34
C ASP A 193 -13.54 -11.08 6.29
N LYS A 194 -13.64 -10.09 5.40
CA LYS A 194 -14.64 -10.09 4.32
C LYS A 194 -14.46 -11.29 3.38
N ARG A 195 -13.24 -11.80 3.18
CA ARG A 195 -12.96 -12.99 2.35
C ARG A 195 -13.63 -14.23 2.93
N LEU A 196 -13.56 -14.41 4.25
CA LEU A 196 -14.25 -15.52 4.93
C LEU A 196 -15.77 -15.39 4.79
N SER A 197 -16.31 -14.19 4.99
CA SER A 197 -17.76 -13.93 4.87
C SER A 197 -18.28 -14.22 3.46
N TYR A 198 -17.57 -13.75 2.43
CA TYR A 198 -17.92 -14.03 1.02
C TYR A 198 -17.72 -15.50 0.66
N PHE A 199 -16.68 -16.16 1.18
CA PHE A 199 -16.45 -17.59 0.98
C PHE A 199 -17.61 -18.42 1.55
N LYS A 200 -18.04 -18.15 2.78
CA LYS A 200 -19.19 -18.82 3.41
C LYS A 200 -20.46 -18.64 2.55
N SER A 201 -20.78 -17.39 2.22
CA SER A 201 -21.97 -17.08 1.45
C SER A 201 -21.95 -17.74 0.06
N TYR A 202 -20.83 -17.64 -0.66
CA TYR A 202 -20.76 -18.15 -2.02
C TYR A 202 -20.70 -19.69 -2.08
N THR A 203 -20.01 -20.35 -1.15
CA THR A 203 -20.01 -21.81 -1.07
C THR A 203 -21.37 -22.37 -0.63
N GLN A 204 -22.15 -21.62 0.20
CA GLN A 204 -23.55 -21.95 0.49
C GLN A 204 -24.42 -21.82 -0.75
N GLU A 205 -24.31 -20.73 -1.52
CA GLU A 205 -25.00 -20.54 -2.81
C GLU A 205 -24.75 -21.71 -3.79
N LYS A 206 -23.51 -22.19 -3.84
CA LYS A 206 -23.12 -23.35 -4.66
C LYS A 206 -23.46 -24.72 -4.07
N GLY A 207 -23.97 -24.80 -2.85
CA GLY A 207 -24.32 -26.04 -2.18
C GLY A 207 -23.12 -26.91 -1.77
N ILE A 208 -21.93 -26.32 -1.61
CA ILE A 208 -20.67 -26.99 -1.24
C ILE A 208 -20.10 -26.54 0.11
N TYR A 209 -20.79 -25.67 0.82
CA TYR A 209 -20.37 -25.18 2.12
C TYR A 209 -20.22 -26.32 3.15
N ASN A 210 -19.12 -26.29 3.89
CA ASN A 210 -18.90 -27.18 5.01
C ASN A 210 -18.11 -26.45 6.11
N GLU A 211 -18.74 -26.26 7.26
CA GLU A 211 -18.14 -25.56 8.40
C GLU A 211 -16.86 -26.22 8.90
N LYS A 212 -16.72 -27.55 8.77
CA LYS A 212 -15.51 -28.29 9.16
C LYS A 212 -14.28 -27.97 8.34
N PHE A 213 -14.44 -27.25 7.22
CA PHE A 213 -13.36 -26.85 6.33
C PHE A 213 -12.92 -25.39 6.54
N ILE A 214 -13.40 -24.76 7.61
CA ILE A 214 -13.06 -23.39 7.97
C ILE A 214 -12.06 -23.42 9.12
N PHE A 215 -10.89 -22.79 8.88
CA PHE A 215 -9.82 -22.67 9.88
C PHE A 215 -9.47 -21.20 10.01
N GLN A 216 -9.47 -20.67 11.22
CA GLN A 216 -9.28 -19.27 11.49
C GLN A 216 -8.26 -19.04 12.60
N GLY A 217 -7.25 -18.21 12.33
CA GLY A 217 -6.18 -17.84 13.24
C GLY A 217 -5.73 -16.41 13.02
N LEU A 218 -4.42 -16.14 12.94
CA LEU A 218 -3.83 -14.85 12.65
C LEU A 218 -3.29 -14.81 11.22
N PHE A 219 -3.08 -13.62 10.65
CA PHE A 219 -2.49 -13.45 9.31
C PHE A 219 -0.95 -13.60 9.32
N THR A 220 -0.43 -14.67 9.91
CA THR A 220 1.01 -14.97 9.96
C THR A 220 1.32 -16.33 9.33
N ALA A 221 2.56 -16.51 8.89
CA ALA A 221 3.02 -17.79 8.34
C ALA A 221 2.96 -18.91 9.40
N GLN A 222 3.28 -18.59 10.67
CA GLN A 222 3.17 -19.55 11.76
C GLN A 222 1.72 -20.02 11.96
N SER A 223 0.77 -19.07 11.95
CA SER A 223 -0.66 -19.43 12.05
C SER A 223 -1.12 -20.26 10.86
N GLY A 224 -0.69 -19.95 9.63
CA GLY A 224 -0.97 -20.77 8.45
C GLY A 224 -0.47 -22.20 8.58
N TYR A 225 0.73 -22.38 9.13
CA TYR A 225 1.29 -23.69 9.44
C TYR A 225 0.44 -24.46 10.47
N ASP A 226 0.10 -23.81 11.59
CA ASP A 226 -0.65 -24.44 12.69
C ASP A 226 -2.08 -24.81 12.24
N LEU A 227 -2.76 -23.94 11.49
CA LEU A 227 -4.10 -24.19 10.95
C LEU A 227 -4.11 -25.33 9.94
N MET A 228 -3.12 -25.42 9.05
CA MET A 228 -3.04 -26.52 8.09
C MET A 228 -2.69 -27.85 8.79
N LYS A 229 -1.80 -27.82 9.77
CA LYS A 229 -1.49 -28.99 10.59
C LYS A 229 -2.73 -29.47 11.34
N GLU A 230 -3.50 -28.57 11.95
CA GLU A 230 -4.79 -28.87 12.55
C GLU A 230 -5.77 -29.51 11.55
N ALA A 231 -5.84 -28.96 10.33
CA ALA A 231 -6.70 -29.51 9.28
C ALA A 231 -6.31 -30.94 8.90
N ILE A 232 -5.02 -31.22 8.75
CA ILE A 232 -4.47 -32.54 8.45
C ILE A 232 -4.82 -33.52 9.57
N GLU A 233 -4.56 -33.18 10.84
CA GLU A 233 -4.80 -34.02 12.00
C GLU A 233 -6.28 -34.31 12.21
N LYS A 234 -7.14 -33.26 12.11
CA LYS A 234 -8.59 -33.41 12.33
C LYS A 234 -9.33 -34.14 11.21
N LEU A 235 -8.90 -33.98 9.98
CA LEU A 235 -9.67 -34.45 8.82
C LEU A 235 -9.09 -35.71 8.18
N GLY A 236 -7.79 -35.97 8.32
CA GLY A 236 -7.12 -37.17 7.77
C GLY A 236 -7.45 -37.36 6.29
N ASP A 237 -8.01 -38.51 5.93
CA ASP A 237 -8.39 -38.83 4.54
C ASP A 237 -9.52 -37.93 3.99
N LYS A 238 -10.24 -37.24 4.87
CA LYS A 238 -11.30 -36.29 4.48
C LYS A 238 -10.79 -34.86 4.24
N LEU A 239 -9.48 -34.65 4.31
CA LEU A 239 -8.86 -33.35 4.03
C LEU A 239 -9.32 -32.84 2.67
N PRO A 240 -9.78 -31.57 2.55
CA PRO A 240 -10.13 -30.93 1.27
C PRO A 240 -9.02 -31.07 0.22
N GLN A 241 -9.42 -31.16 -1.03
CA GLN A 241 -8.50 -31.19 -2.17
C GLN A 241 -8.05 -29.80 -2.60
N ALA A 242 -8.70 -28.76 -2.10
CA ALA A 242 -8.39 -27.37 -2.40
C ALA A 242 -8.48 -26.53 -1.14
N PHE A 243 -7.57 -25.58 -1.00
CA PHE A 243 -7.58 -24.56 0.06
C PHE A 243 -7.42 -23.17 -0.52
N PHE A 244 -8.29 -22.28 -0.08
CA PHE A 244 -8.12 -20.86 -0.22
C PHE A 244 -7.45 -20.32 1.04
N ALA A 245 -6.26 -19.75 0.92
CA ALA A 245 -5.59 -19.06 2.01
C ALA A 245 -5.80 -17.54 1.86
N ALA A 246 -6.38 -16.91 2.86
CA ALA A 246 -6.79 -15.51 2.80
C ALA A 246 -5.60 -14.51 2.80
N SER A 247 -4.36 -14.97 2.90
CA SER A 247 -3.15 -14.18 2.62
C SER A 247 -2.01 -15.07 2.13
N ASP A 248 -0.99 -14.45 1.54
CA ASP A 248 0.23 -15.17 1.12
C ASP A 248 0.97 -15.73 2.33
N SER A 249 1.02 -15.01 3.45
CA SER A 249 1.65 -15.49 4.69
C SER A 249 0.99 -16.76 5.20
N LEU A 250 -0.35 -16.82 5.24
CA LEU A 250 -1.08 -18.06 5.60
C LEU A 250 -0.78 -19.19 4.63
N ALA A 251 -0.74 -18.91 3.31
CA ALA A 251 -0.46 -19.93 2.29
C ALA A 251 0.95 -20.50 2.43
N ILE A 252 1.95 -19.68 2.72
CA ILE A 252 3.36 -20.09 2.92
C ILE A 252 3.46 -21.04 4.11
N GLY A 253 2.80 -20.71 5.22
CA GLY A 253 2.74 -21.60 6.39
C GLY A 253 2.04 -22.92 6.09
N ALA A 254 0.90 -22.88 5.41
CA ALA A 254 0.16 -24.06 4.99
C ALA A 254 0.96 -24.95 4.04
N LEU A 255 1.69 -24.35 3.09
CA LEU A 255 2.57 -25.05 2.16
C LEU A 255 3.62 -25.88 2.93
N ARG A 256 4.26 -25.26 3.92
CA ARG A 256 5.23 -25.94 4.78
C ARG A 256 4.61 -27.12 5.54
N ALA A 257 3.43 -26.96 6.15
CA ALA A 257 2.76 -28.02 6.89
C ALA A 257 2.41 -29.23 5.99
N LEU A 258 1.93 -28.98 4.76
CA LEU A 258 1.66 -30.02 3.79
C LEU A 258 2.92 -30.78 3.35
N GLN A 259 4.01 -30.06 3.11
CA GLN A 259 5.31 -30.64 2.75
C GLN A 259 5.86 -31.53 3.87
N GLU A 260 5.82 -31.07 5.12
CA GLU A 260 6.25 -31.86 6.29
C GLU A 260 5.39 -33.13 6.49
N ALA A 261 4.10 -33.05 6.12
CA ALA A 261 3.20 -34.21 6.12
C ALA A 261 3.31 -35.10 4.86
N SER A 262 4.23 -34.80 3.94
CA SER A 262 4.40 -35.50 2.66
C SER A 262 3.12 -35.52 1.79
N ILE A 263 2.32 -34.47 1.87
CA ILE A 263 1.11 -34.27 1.04
C ILE A 263 1.51 -33.51 -0.23
N SER A 264 1.31 -34.12 -1.39
CA SER A 264 1.70 -33.52 -2.66
C SER A 264 0.83 -32.32 -3.04
N ILE A 265 1.49 -31.30 -3.58
CA ILE A 265 0.89 -30.06 -4.07
C ILE A 265 1.37 -29.90 -5.52
N PRO A 266 0.44 -29.76 -6.48
CA PRO A 266 -1.01 -29.60 -6.35
C PRO A 266 -1.83 -30.92 -6.36
N GLU A 267 -1.23 -32.11 -6.56
CA GLU A 267 -1.93 -33.35 -6.92
C GLU A 267 -2.90 -33.80 -5.84
N ARG A 268 -2.55 -33.68 -4.54
CA ARG A 268 -3.44 -34.03 -3.43
C ARG A 268 -4.17 -32.83 -2.87
N VAL A 269 -3.48 -31.69 -2.77
CA VAL A 269 -4.03 -30.43 -2.26
C VAL A 269 -3.59 -29.28 -3.14
N SER A 270 -4.54 -28.63 -3.79
CA SER A 270 -4.33 -27.36 -4.52
C SER A 270 -4.46 -26.17 -3.55
N ILE A 271 -3.62 -25.15 -3.69
CA ILE A 271 -3.66 -23.93 -2.87
C ILE A 271 -3.74 -22.70 -3.78
N ILE A 272 -4.67 -21.80 -3.45
CA ILE A 272 -4.71 -20.43 -3.96
C ILE A 272 -4.58 -19.48 -2.78
N SER A 273 -3.62 -18.56 -2.85
CA SER A 273 -3.39 -17.51 -1.86
C SER A 273 -4.06 -16.17 -2.23
N PHE A 274 -3.79 -15.14 -1.46
CA PHE A 274 -4.33 -13.80 -1.66
C PHE A 274 -3.25 -12.76 -1.40
N ASN A 275 -3.14 -11.75 -2.21
CA ASN A 275 -2.29 -10.57 -2.33
C ASN A 275 -1.33 -10.66 -3.53
N ASP A 276 -0.77 -11.82 -3.84
CA ASP A 276 0.23 -12.04 -4.90
C ASP A 276 1.51 -11.21 -4.70
N THR A 277 2.01 -11.17 -3.47
CA THR A 277 3.29 -10.55 -3.14
C THR A 277 4.45 -11.31 -3.82
N ILE A 278 5.64 -10.70 -3.81
CA ILE A 278 6.84 -11.32 -4.40
C ILE A 278 7.14 -12.70 -3.79
N LEU A 279 6.73 -12.94 -2.55
CA LEU A 279 6.98 -14.18 -1.82
C LEU A 279 6.30 -15.39 -2.48
N THR A 280 5.14 -15.22 -3.12
CA THR A 280 4.42 -16.31 -3.81
C THR A 280 5.23 -16.95 -4.92
N LYS A 281 6.17 -16.21 -5.52
CA LYS A 281 7.05 -16.67 -6.61
C LYS A 281 8.33 -17.33 -6.09
N GLN A 282 8.67 -17.13 -4.81
CA GLN A 282 9.93 -17.59 -4.21
C GLN A 282 9.80 -18.89 -3.43
N VAL A 283 8.58 -19.36 -3.19
CA VAL A 283 8.31 -20.65 -2.55
C VAL A 283 8.18 -21.77 -3.57
N PHE A 284 8.26 -23.02 -3.11
CA PHE A 284 8.11 -24.19 -3.97
C PHE A 284 6.99 -25.11 -3.46
N PRO A 285 6.03 -25.48 -4.33
CA PRO A 285 5.80 -24.90 -5.65
C PRO A 285 5.38 -23.42 -5.56
N PRO A 286 5.64 -22.61 -6.62
CA PRO A 286 5.16 -21.23 -6.68
C PRO A 286 3.63 -21.17 -6.52
N LEU A 287 3.16 -20.24 -5.66
CA LEU A 287 1.75 -20.16 -5.29
C LEU A 287 0.90 -19.45 -6.34
N SER A 288 -0.17 -20.09 -6.78
CA SER A 288 -1.31 -19.42 -7.41
C SER A 288 -1.94 -18.46 -6.43
N SER A 289 -2.27 -17.24 -6.84
CA SER A 289 -2.74 -16.20 -5.94
C SER A 289 -3.72 -15.25 -6.62
N ILE A 290 -4.59 -14.64 -5.82
CA ILE A 290 -5.32 -13.44 -6.24
C ILE A 290 -4.38 -12.26 -6.18
N SER A 291 -4.07 -11.69 -7.35
CA SER A 291 -3.28 -10.46 -7.45
C SER A 291 -4.14 -9.26 -7.03
N VAL A 292 -3.70 -8.56 -5.98
CA VAL A 292 -4.25 -7.29 -5.52
C VAL A 292 -3.32 -6.17 -5.96
N TYR A 293 -3.87 -5.13 -6.56
CA TYR A 293 -3.09 -4.01 -7.10
C TYR A 293 -2.80 -2.97 -6.00
N THR A 294 -1.97 -3.34 -5.04
CA THR A 294 -1.65 -2.56 -3.83
C THR A 294 -0.99 -1.23 -4.13
N GLU A 295 -0.01 -1.19 -5.03
CA GLU A 295 0.61 0.08 -5.45
C GLU A 295 -0.41 1.00 -6.14
N GLU A 296 -1.29 0.45 -6.97
CA GLU A 296 -2.35 1.22 -7.62
C GLU A 296 -3.38 1.73 -6.60
N MET A 297 -3.66 0.97 -5.55
CA MET A 297 -4.48 1.44 -4.42
C MET A 297 -3.85 2.68 -3.78
N GLY A 298 -2.55 2.63 -3.50
CA GLY A 298 -1.80 3.77 -2.97
C GLY A 298 -1.83 4.98 -3.89
N ARG A 299 -1.55 4.80 -5.18
CA ARG A 299 -1.60 5.87 -6.20
C ARG A 299 -2.99 6.49 -6.30
N THR A 300 -4.03 5.65 -6.39
CA THR A 300 -5.44 6.08 -6.45
C THR A 300 -5.82 6.90 -5.21
N GLY A 301 -5.44 6.43 -4.02
CA GLY A 301 -5.68 7.15 -2.77
C GLY A 301 -5.02 8.52 -2.75
N MET A 302 -3.76 8.61 -3.20
CA MET A 302 -3.04 9.88 -3.28
C MET A 302 -3.65 10.85 -4.30
N ASP A 303 -4.10 10.36 -5.46
CA ASP A 303 -4.79 11.18 -6.46
C ASP A 303 -6.14 11.72 -5.95
N ILE A 304 -6.88 10.90 -5.21
CA ILE A 304 -8.13 11.32 -4.58
C ILE A 304 -7.84 12.39 -3.52
N LEU A 305 -6.87 12.16 -2.63
CA LEU A 305 -6.50 13.12 -1.60
C LEU A 305 -6.03 14.44 -2.21
N ASN A 306 -5.15 14.39 -3.23
CA ASN A 306 -4.70 15.58 -3.95
C ASN A 306 -5.88 16.41 -4.49
N ARG A 307 -6.86 15.77 -5.10
CA ARG A 307 -8.06 16.44 -5.59
C ARG A 307 -8.89 17.06 -4.46
N GLU A 308 -9.01 16.38 -3.31
CA GLU A 308 -9.73 16.91 -2.14
C GLU A 308 -8.98 18.11 -1.51
N VAL A 309 -7.66 18.07 -1.48
CA VAL A 309 -6.81 19.19 -1.02
C VAL A 309 -6.96 20.42 -1.92
N LEU A 310 -6.94 20.24 -3.24
CA LEU A 310 -7.00 21.35 -4.19
C LEU A 310 -8.39 21.95 -4.34
N HIS A 311 -9.46 21.16 -4.25
CA HIS A 311 -10.83 21.57 -4.60
C HIS A 311 -11.82 21.50 -3.45
N GLY A 312 -11.37 21.09 -2.28
CA GLY A 312 -12.23 20.79 -1.12
C GLY A 312 -13.01 19.47 -1.29
N ARG A 313 -13.30 18.84 -0.16
CA ARG A 313 -14.13 17.64 -0.10
C ARG A 313 -15.60 17.98 -0.36
N LYS A 314 -16.22 17.32 -1.32
CA LYS A 314 -17.65 17.54 -1.63
C LYS A 314 -18.52 16.39 -1.14
N ILE A 315 -18.26 15.18 -1.60
CA ILE A 315 -19.08 13.98 -1.31
C ILE A 315 -18.12 12.82 -1.08
N PRO A 316 -18.26 12.05 0.02
CA PRO A 316 -17.51 10.82 0.21
C PRO A 316 -17.74 9.84 -0.94
N SER A 317 -16.69 9.17 -1.36
CA SER A 317 -16.76 8.19 -2.43
C SER A 317 -16.03 6.90 -2.06
N LEU A 318 -16.53 5.77 -2.57
CA LEU A 318 -15.86 4.49 -2.48
C LEU A 318 -15.34 4.12 -3.86
N THR A 319 -14.03 3.90 -3.95
CA THR A 319 -13.38 3.33 -5.14
C THR A 319 -13.04 1.88 -4.86
N MET A 320 -13.52 0.98 -5.70
CA MET A 320 -13.27 -0.45 -5.57
C MET A 320 -12.34 -0.89 -6.71
N LEU A 321 -11.19 -1.47 -6.37
CA LEU A 321 -10.23 -2.00 -7.33
C LEU A 321 -10.50 -3.49 -7.57
N GLY A 322 -10.55 -3.87 -8.84
CA GLY A 322 -10.68 -5.27 -9.25
C GLY A 322 -9.44 -6.09 -8.90
N THR A 323 -9.56 -7.41 -9.02
CA THR A 323 -8.50 -8.38 -8.76
C THR A 323 -8.33 -9.31 -9.94
N LYS A 324 -7.23 -10.07 -9.97
CA LYS A 324 -6.95 -11.07 -10.99
C LYS A 324 -6.45 -12.36 -10.36
N LEU A 325 -7.03 -13.50 -10.74
CA LEU A 325 -6.46 -14.79 -10.39
C LEU A 325 -5.22 -15.05 -11.25
N THR A 326 -4.08 -15.21 -10.62
CA THR A 326 -2.80 -15.55 -11.24
C THR A 326 -2.45 -16.99 -10.90
N LEU A 327 -2.49 -17.87 -11.90
CA LEU A 327 -2.21 -19.29 -11.73
C LEU A 327 -0.72 -19.58 -11.79
N ARG A 328 -0.27 -20.53 -10.93
CA ARG A 328 1.09 -21.09 -10.85
C ARG A 328 1.02 -22.57 -10.48
N GLU A 329 2.11 -23.14 -10.05
CA GLU A 329 2.29 -24.58 -9.85
C GLU A 329 1.60 -25.15 -8.58
N SER A 330 1.02 -24.32 -7.70
CA SER A 330 0.27 -24.79 -6.53
C SER A 330 -1.18 -25.20 -6.84
N THR A 331 -1.60 -25.13 -8.09
CA THR A 331 -2.92 -25.58 -8.58
C THR A 331 -2.77 -26.48 -9.79
N LEU A 332 -3.72 -27.42 -9.98
CA LEU A 332 -3.82 -28.21 -11.21
C LEU A 332 -4.21 -27.29 -12.37
N HIS A 333 -3.65 -27.51 -13.54
CA HIS A 333 -3.94 -26.79 -14.81
C HIS A 333 -4.83 -27.60 -15.72
#